data_acb8d377e1eaa4a6955294eaaebf673f
#
_entry.id   acb8d377e1eaa4a6955294eaaebf673f
#
_cell.length_a   1.000
_cell.length_b   1.000
_cell.length_c   1.000
_cell.angle_alpha   90.00
_cell.angle_beta   90.00
_cell.angle_gamma   90.00
#
_symmetry.space_group_name_H-M   'P 1'
#
loop_
_entity.id
_entity.type
_entity.pdbx_description
1 polymer ?
#
loop_
_entity_poly.entity_id
_entity_poly.type
_entity_poly.pdbx_seq_one_letter_code
_entity_poly.pdbx_strand_id
1 'polypeptide(L)'
;MKRMGFNEKWVELVMKCVSTVTYSLLINGEPIGNIKPSRGIRQGDPLYAYLFLLCSEGLHRMIKKAADDGDIQGVSICRNGPKLTHLFFVDDSLLFCRATTQEC
;
A
#
# COMPACT_ATOMS: atom_id res chain seq x y z
N MET A 1 -0.23 9.19 -5.71
CA MET A 1 0.96 9.62 -6.47
C MET A 1 0.99 11.12 -6.76
N LYS A 2 -0.01 11.71 -7.35
CA LYS A 2 -0.03 13.18 -7.64
C LYS A 2 0.19 14.04 -6.39
N ARG A 3 -0.41 13.69 -5.25
CA ARG A 3 -0.22 14.38 -3.97
C ARG A 3 1.20 14.24 -3.37
N MET A 4 1.98 13.27 -3.83
CA MET A 4 3.36 13.06 -3.40
C MET A 4 4.37 13.83 -4.24
N GLY A 5 3.94 14.64 -5.21
CA GLY A 5 4.79 15.49 -6.04
C GLY A 5 5.42 14.78 -7.24
N PHE A 6 4.94 13.61 -7.64
CA PHE A 6 5.41 12.96 -8.85
C PHE A 6 4.95 13.69 -10.11
N ASN A 7 5.81 13.73 -11.12
CA ASN A 7 5.50 14.34 -12.42
C ASN A 7 4.29 13.63 -13.05
N GLU A 8 3.38 14.42 -13.65
CA GLU A 8 2.17 13.88 -14.28
C GLU A 8 2.45 12.89 -15.40
N LYS A 9 3.47 13.13 -16.22
CA LYS A 9 3.89 12.21 -17.30
C LYS A 9 4.33 10.86 -16.74
N TRP A 10 5.02 10.87 -15.60
CA TRP A 10 5.46 9.65 -14.94
C TRP A 10 4.27 8.87 -14.37
N VAL A 11 3.34 9.56 -13.71
CA VAL A 11 2.10 8.96 -13.20
C VAL A 11 1.28 8.35 -14.33
N GLU A 12 1.13 9.05 -15.44
CA GLU A 12 0.42 8.55 -16.62
C GLU A 12 1.07 7.30 -17.20
N LEU A 13 2.39 7.28 -17.29
CA LEU A 13 3.14 6.12 -17.75
C LEU A 13 2.93 4.89 -16.86
N VAL A 14 3.05 5.08 -15.54
CA VAL A 14 2.81 4.01 -14.56
C VAL A 14 1.38 3.49 -14.65
N MET A 15 0.40 4.40 -14.74
CA MET A 15 -1.00 4.02 -14.87
C MET A 15 -1.29 3.26 -16.17
N LYS A 16 -0.64 3.62 -17.27
CA LYS A 16 -0.70 2.85 -18.51
C LYS A 16 -0.14 1.44 -18.33
N CYS A 17 1.03 1.31 -17.71
CA CYS A 17 1.64 0.01 -17.43
C CYS A 17 0.74 -0.90 -16.58
N VAL A 18 -0.01 -0.33 -15.63
CA VAL A 18 -0.89 -1.09 -14.73
C VAL A 18 -2.24 -1.41 -15.38
N SER A 19 -2.83 -0.47 -16.12
CA SER A 19 -4.20 -0.58 -16.64
C SER A 19 -4.32 -1.34 -17.96
N THR A 20 -3.24 -1.45 -18.74
CA THR A 20 -3.25 -2.12 -20.05
C THR A 20 -2.83 -3.58 -19.99
N VAL A 21 -2.46 -4.08 -18.83
CA VAL A 21 -2.01 -5.47 -18.66
C VAL A 21 -3.18 -6.43 -18.76
N THR A 22 -3.00 -7.48 -19.55
CA THR A 22 -3.89 -8.64 -19.62
C THR A 22 -3.09 -9.91 -19.36
N TYR A 23 -3.71 -10.89 -18.73
CA TYR A 23 -3.11 -12.17 -18.45
C TYR A 23 -3.88 -13.29 -19.12
N SER A 24 -3.17 -14.34 -19.51
CA SER A 24 -3.76 -15.60 -19.95
C SER A 24 -3.25 -16.75 -19.10
N LEU A 25 -4.08 -17.74 -18.89
CA LEU A 25 -3.68 -18.97 -18.20
C LEU A 25 -3.05 -19.93 -19.20
N LEU A 26 -1.90 -20.50 -18.85
CA LEU A 26 -1.28 -21.59 -19.59
C LEU A 26 -1.83 -22.91 -19.06
N ILE A 27 -2.56 -23.64 -19.90
CA ILE A 27 -3.00 -25.00 -19.61
C ILE A 27 -2.37 -25.91 -20.65
N ASN A 28 -1.58 -26.89 -20.19
CA ASN A 28 -0.83 -27.79 -21.07
C ASN A 28 0.05 -27.07 -22.11
N GLY A 29 0.60 -25.90 -21.75
CA GLY A 29 1.44 -25.09 -22.64
C GLY A 29 0.70 -24.20 -23.64
N GLU A 30 -0.65 -24.25 -23.66
CA GLU A 30 -1.46 -23.38 -24.50
C GLU A 30 -2.08 -22.23 -23.71
N PRO A 31 -1.99 -20.98 -24.18
CA PRO A 31 -2.61 -19.85 -23.53
C PRO A 31 -4.12 -19.89 -23.70
N ILE A 32 -4.87 -20.00 -22.61
CA ILE A 32 -6.33 -20.02 -22.60
C ILE A 32 -6.85 -18.79 -21.87
N GLY A 33 -7.75 -18.06 -22.54
CA GLY A 33 -8.48 -16.93 -22.00
C GLY A 33 -7.66 -15.65 -21.85
N ASN A 34 -8.35 -14.54 -21.77
CA ASN A 34 -7.78 -13.22 -21.45
C ASN A 34 -8.39 -12.74 -20.14
N ILE A 35 -7.55 -12.60 -19.12
CA ILE A 35 -7.94 -12.07 -17.81
C ILE A 35 -7.48 -10.63 -17.74
N LYS A 36 -8.44 -9.70 -17.60
CA LYS A 36 -8.14 -8.30 -17.31
C LYS A 36 -8.26 -8.09 -15.80
N PRO A 37 -7.16 -7.82 -15.09
CA PRO A 37 -7.23 -7.62 -13.66
C PRO A 37 -7.98 -6.33 -13.35
N SER A 38 -8.92 -6.40 -12.42
CA SER A 38 -9.65 -5.23 -11.90
C SER A 38 -9.03 -4.69 -10.62
N ARG A 39 -8.24 -5.50 -9.91
CA ARG A 39 -7.58 -5.17 -8.65
C ARG A 39 -6.24 -5.88 -8.54
N GLY A 40 -5.32 -5.25 -7.83
CA GLY A 40 -4.01 -5.81 -7.55
C GLY A 40 -3.06 -5.78 -8.74
N ILE A 41 -1.86 -6.24 -8.51
CA ILE A 41 -0.79 -6.36 -9.49
C ILE A 41 -0.26 -7.79 -9.40
N ARG A 42 0.17 -8.34 -10.52
CA ARG A 42 0.71 -9.70 -10.57
C ARG A 42 1.90 -9.84 -9.63
N GLN A 43 1.88 -10.89 -8.83
CA GLN A 43 3.03 -11.29 -8.02
C GLN A 43 4.23 -11.58 -8.93
N GLY A 44 5.40 -11.00 -8.61
CA GLY A 44 6.61 -11.12 -9.41
C GLY A 44 6.77 -10.06 -10.53
N ASP A 45 5.81 -9.14 -10.67
CA ASP A 45 5.97 -7.98 -11.56
C ASP A 45 7.05 -7.04 -10.99
N PRO A 46 8.03 -6.60 -11.80
CA PRO A 46 9.06 -5.66 -11.33
C PRO A 46 8.52 -4.35 -10.75
N LEU A 47 7.37 -3.87 -11.25
CA LEU A 47 6.71 -2.66 -10.76
C LEU A 47 6.00 -2.88 -9.40
N TYR A 48 5.70 -4.12 -9.04
CA TYR A 48 4.95 -4.44 -7.81
C TYR A 48 5.64 -3.87 -6.56
N ALA A 49 6.92 -4.14 -6.39
CA ALA A 49 7.68 -3.71 -5.22
C ALA A 49 7.68 -2.19 -5.06
N TYR A 50 7.87 -1.45 -6.17
CA TYR A 50 7.89 0.01 -6.14
C TYR A 50 6.51 0.61 -5.85
N LEU A 51 5.47 0.08 -6.49
CA LEU A 51 4.09 0.54 -6.26
C LEU A 51 3.62 0.21 -4.85
N PHE A 52 3.99 -0.96 -4.33
CA PHE A 52 3.72 -1.32 -2.95
C PHE A 52 4.38 -0.35 -1.96
N LEU A 53 5.66 -0.01 -2.16
CA LEU A 53 6.37 0.97 -1.32
C LEU A 53 5.69 2.35 -1.37
N LEU A 54 5.26 2.79 -2.55
CA LEU A 54 4.54 4.07 -2.68
C LEU A 54 3.20 4.06 -1.94
N CYS A 55 2.46 2.96 -2.02
CA CYS A 55 1.19 2.80 -1.29
C CYS A 55 1.43 2.76 0.22
N SER A 56 2.45 2.02 0.66
CA SER A 56 2.82 1.91 2.07
C SER A 56 3.26 3.25 2.65
N GLU A 57 4.04 4.03 1.89
CA GLU A 57 4.45 5.38 2.29
C GLU A 57 3.23 6.32 2.39
N GLY A 58 2.28 6.23 1.46
CA GLY A 58 1.03 6.98 1.53
C GLY A 58 0.22 6.66 2.79
N LEU A 59 0.07 5.38 3.10
CA LEU A 59 -0.62 4.91 4.29
C LEU A 59 0.12 5.33 5.58
N HIS A 60 1.44 5.19 5.61
CA HIS A 60 2.28 5.65 6.71
C HIS A 60 2.04 7.13 7.03
N ARG A 61 2.04 7.98 6.02
CA ARG A 61 1.80 9.42 6.19
C ARG A 61 0.39 9.73 6.70
N MET A 62 -0.62 8.99 6.25
CA MET A 62 -1.99 9.14 6.73
C MET A 62 -2.10 8.77 8.21
N ILE A 63 -1.54 7.63 8.61
CA ILE A 63 -1.54 7.19 10.02
C ILE A 63 -0.75 8.17 10.90
N LYS A 64 0.40 8.62 10.43
CA LYS A 64 1.20 9.61 11.15
C LYS A 64 0.43 10.92 11.36
N LYS A 65 -0.26 11.39 10.33
CA LYS A 65 -1.10 12.58 10.44
C LYS A 65 -2.22 12.37 11.45
N ALA A 66 -2.92 11.24 11.42
CA ALA A 66 -3.96 10.92 12.40
C ALA A 66 -3.41 10.85 13.83
N ALA A 67 -2.17 10.37 14.00
CA ALA A 67 -1.50 10.38 15.30
C ALA A 67 -1.13 11.80 15.76
N ASP A 68 -0.64 12.64 14.85
CA ASP A 68 -0.32 14.05 15.13
C ASP A 68 -1.58 14.87 15.46
N ASP A 69 -2.69 14.58 14.81
CA ASP A 69 -4.01 15.19 15.06
C ASP A 69 -4.66 14.67 16.36
N GLY A 70 -4.11 13.60 16.97
CA GLY A 70 -4.58 13.02 18.22
C GLY A 70 -5.67 11.96 18.08
N ASP A 71 -6.03 11.60 16.86
CA ASP A 71 -7.06 10.59 16.57
C ASP A 71 -6.59 9.18 16.95
N ILE A 72 -5.28 8.93 16.86
CA ILE A 72 -4.63 7.66 17.22
C ILE A 72 -3.52 7.94 18.21
N GLN A 73 -3.53 7.30 19.36
CA GLN A 73 -2.49 7.54 20.39
C GLN A 73 -1.30 6.58 20.33
N GLY A 74 -1.47 5.44 19.70
CA GLY A 74 -0.44 4.42 19.64
C GLY A 74 -0.06 3.82 20.99
N VAL A 75 0.94 2.95 21.00
CA VAL A 75 1.45 2.26 22.18
C VAL A 75 2.89 2.67 22.44
N SER A 76 3.21 3.01 23.68
CA SER A 76 4.59 3.31 24.09
C SER A 76 5.33 2.01 24.40
N ILE A 77 6.45 1.79 23.71
CA ILE A 77 7.26 0.57 23.88
C ILE A 77 8.01 0.57 25.22
N CYS A 78 8.41 1.75 25.68
CA CYS A 78 9.12 1.92 26.95
C CYS A 78 8.75 3.24 27.61
N ARG A 79 9.10 3.38 28.90
CA ARG A 79 8.86 4.60 29.66
C ARG A 79 9.61 5.77 29.03
N ASN A 80 8.90 6.79 28.55
CA ASN A 80 9.43 7.92 27.77
C ASN A 80 9.98 7.57 26.37
N GLY A 81 9.64 6.40 25.84
CA GLY A 81 10.02 5.99 24.49
C GLY A 81 9.08 6.50 23.39
N PRO A 82 9.44 6.28 22.14
CA PRO A 82 8.61 6.65 21.01
C PRO A 82 7.28 5.88 21.04
N LYS A 83 6.22 6.54 20.58
CA LYS A 83 4.93 5.91 20.43
C LYS A 83 4.89 5.16 19.08
N LEU A 84 4.53 3.90 19.15
CA LEU A 84 4.34 3.05 17.99
C LEU A 84 2.87 3.06 17.60
N THR A 85 2.56 3.50 16.39
CA THR A 85 1.19 3.55 15.85
C THR A 85 0.93 2.42 14.87
N HIS A 86 1.96 1.98 14.14
CA HIS A 86 1.84 0.93 13.14
C HIS A 86 3.19 0.28 12.85
N LEU A 87 3.12 -0.95 12.36
CA LEU A 87 4.23 -1.69 11.77
C LEU A 87 3.77 -2.30 10.46
N PHE A 88 4.58 -2.12 9.42
CA PHE A 88 4.38 -2.75 8.13
C PHE A 88 5.49 -3.78 7.89
N PHE A 89 5.10 -4.97 7.54
CA PHE A 89 6.02 -6.04 7.19
C PHE A 89 5.48 -6.79 5.97
N VAL A 90 6.06 -6.52 4.81
CA VAL A 90 5.63 -7.06 3.52
C VAL A 90 4.12 -6.83 3.31
N ASP A 91 3.31 -7.86 3.33
CA ASP A 91 1.85 -7.80 3.13
C ASP A 91 1.08 -7.60 4.44
N ASP A 92 1.77 -7.70 5.59
CA ASP A 92 1.17 -7.59 6.90
C ASP A 92 1.21 -6.16 7.44
N SER A 93 0.11 -5.75 8.05
CA SER A 93 -0.03 -4.44 8.68
C SER A 93 -0.56 -4.60 10.09
N LEU A 94 0.20 -4.12 11.06
CA LEU A 94 -0.22 -4.06 12.46
C LEU A 94 -0.50 -2.60 12.82
N LEU A 95 -1.69 -2.33 13.33
CA LEU A 95 -2.08 -1.03 13.83
C LEU A 95 -2.22 -1.11 15.35
N PHE A 96 -1.68 -0.13 16.05
CA PHE A 96 -1.73 -0.03 17.50
C PHE A 96 -2.59 1.16 17.89
N CYS A 97 -3.72 0.88 18.53
CA CYS A 97 -4.63 1.90 19.04
C CYS A 97 -5.09 1.54 20.46
N ARG A 98 -5.68 2.49 21.16
CA ARG A 98 -6.38 2.19 22.40
C ARG A 98 -7.71 1.53 22.11
N ALA A 99 -8.13 0.62 22.98
CA ALA A 99 -9.44 -0.03 22.90
C ALA A 99 -10.56 0.94 23.32
N THR A 100 -10.73 2.02 22.60
CA THR A 100 -11.79 3.02 22.77
C THR A 100 -12.65 3.05 21.52
N THR A 101 -13.93 3.37 21.67
CA THR A 101 -14.87 3.47 20.53
C THR A 101 -14.53 4.58 19.54
N GLN A 102 -13.65 5.52 19.93
CA GLN A 102 -13.19 6.61 19.06
C GLN A 102 -11.99 6.24 18.20
N GLU A 103 -11.16 5.28 18.65
CA GLU A 103 -9.96 4.84 17.90
C GLU A 103 -10.19 3.52 17.14
N CYS A 104 -11.25 2.78 17.44
CA CYS A 104 -11.71 1.60 16.73
C CYS A 104 -12.80 1.95 15.73
#